data_7329d497340c0dcbc86589e4f0b3003f
#
_entry.id   7329d497340c0dcbc86589e4f0b3003f
#
_cell.length_a   1.000
_cell.length_b   1.000
_cell.length_c   1.000
_cell.angle_alpha   90.00
_cell.angle_beta   90.00
_cell.angle_gamma   90.00
#
_symmetry.space_group_name_H-M   'P 1'
#
loop_
_entity.id
_entity.type
_entity.pdbx_description
1 polymer ?
#
loop_
_entity_poly.entity_id
_entity_poly.type
_entity_poly.pdbx_seq_one_letter_code
_entity_poly.pdbx_strand_id
1 'polypeptide(L)'
;MLNLIEQWFALLMLLYLTSGLTGFLAGDSPFHVWRLEDNPLLLAIQAVMYGITLGFVVLHWRKFIGALRASGWVLALALLALASTLWSSDPAFTLRRSLVVVATTVFGIYFGSRYPLPQQLRMLAWTFILLATLSAVCALLLPQYGIDKQLHRGDWQGILGQKNLLGKAMLVGIVVFWSAKGILPRVLRMAGLLLCAALMLMSGSRAAPMVLAALLVLTAGYRILRARMTTLVPLTILLLGTGIGAVFFIVRHRAFLLGLLGREVTLTGRTKIWTAVWGAISSHLMFGYGFSGFWAGLHGESARVSAMLGFVARHAHNGFLDLWLELGIAGLALFAFGYLQALSNGLRLLRMGPHRLASWPLQYFAFMLLYDLAEGPILRQNNLYWALYVAVVVSAAEAVSVGRQLRDGSLAYAGPRCKTREQQPDHLPRRTAGRLGNLHSETGRSVA
;
A
#
# COMPACT_ATOMS: atom_id res chain seq x y z
N MET A 1 -13.60 -11.39 -23.06
CA MET A 1 -12.39 -10.79 -23.67
C MET A 1 -12.01 -9.47 -22.99
N LEU A 2 -12.90 -8.47 -22.90
CA LEU A 2 -12.60 -7.17 -22.27
C LEU A 2 -12.07 -7.26 -20.83
N ASN A 3 -12.69 -8.08 -19.97
CA ASN A 3 -12.21 -8.27 -18.59
C ASN A 3 -10.78 -8.82 -18.49
N LEU A 4 -10.33 -9.61 -19.46
CA LEU A 4 -8.98 -10.14 -19.49
C LEU A 4 -7.98 -9.05 -19.90
N ILE A 5 -8.31 -8.28 -20.93
CA ILE A 5 -7.50 -7.13 -21.39
C ILE A 5 -7.33 -6.14 -20.26
N GLU A 6 -8.42 -5.82 -19.56
CA GLU A 6 -8.45 -4.91 -18.42
C GLU A 6 -7.55 -5.39 -17.26
N GLN A 7 -7.54 -6.70 -16.97
CA GLN A 7 -6.67 -7.27 -15.95
C GLN A 7 -5.18 -7.21 -16.34
N TRP A 8 -4.84 -7.54 -17.58
CA TRP A 8 -3.47 -7.40 -18.09
C TRP A 8 -2.99 -5.96 -18.08
N PHE A 9 -3.85 -5.02 -18.48
CA PHE A 9 -3.55 -3.60 -18.39
C PHE A 9 -3.27 -3.17 -16.94
N ALA A 10 -4.12 -3.58 -15.99
CA ALA A 10 -3.92 -3.24 -14.58
C ALA A 10 -2.60 -3.82 -14.04
N LEU A 11 -2.21 -5.04 -14.43
CA LEU A 11 -0.90 -5.61 -14.08
C LEU A 11 0.26 -4.80 -14.68
N LEU A 12 0.17 -4.43 -15.95
CA LEU A 12 1.18 -3.59 -16.61
C LEU A 12 1.29 -2.22 -15.94
N MET A 13 0.15 -1.61 -15.57
CA MET A 13 0.14 -0.34 -14.86
C MET A 13 0.75 -0.44 -13.46
N LEU A 14 0.46 -1.52 -12.71
CA LEU A 14 1.11 -1.76 -11.42
C LEU A 14 2.62 -1.90 -11.57
N LEU A 15 3.10 -2.62 -12.59
CA LEU A 15 4.53 -2.73 -12.89
C LEU A 15 5.16 -1.40 -13.30
N TYR A 16 4.48 -0.63 -14.16
CA TYR A 16 4.90 0.71 -14.55
C TYR A 16 5.09 1.60 -13.31
N LEU A 17 4.14 1.59 -12.39
CA LEU A 17 4.16 2.39 -11.16
C LEU A 17 5.26 1.97 -10.17
N THR A 18 5.92 0.82 -10.34
CA THR A 18 7.11 0.46 -9.54
C THR A 18 8.32 1.30 -9.87
N SER A 19 8.32 2.00 -11.03
CA SER A 19 9.43 2.74 -11.62
C SER A 19 10.69 1.90 -11.92
N GLY A 20 10.65 0.58 -11.66
CA GLY A 20 11.78 -0.30 -11.89
C GLY A 20 12.07 -0.49 -13.38
N LEU A 21 11.03 -0.75 -14.16
CA LEU A 21 11.18 -0.98 -15.60
C LEU A 21 11.59 0.30 -16.34
N THR A 22 11.02 1.44 -15.98
CA THR A 22 11.35 2.74 -16.61
C THR A 22 12.75 3.18 -16.28
N GLY A 23 13.22 3.01 -15.04
CA GLY A 23 14.58 3.32 -14.64
C GLY A 23 15.63 2.44 -15.35
N PHE A 24 15.33 1.14 -15.50
CA PHE A 24 16.19 0.19 -16.22
C PHE A 24 16.26 0.50 -17.73
N LEU A 25 15.15 0.80 -18.37
CA LEU A 25 15.08 1.10 -19.81
C LEU A 25 15.76 2.44 -20.17
N ALA A 26 15.79 3.38 -19.24
CA ALA A 26 16.44 4.66 -19.48
C ALA A 26 17.97 4.59 -19.41
N GLY A 27 18.55 3.47 -18.98
CA GLY A 27 19.99 3.25 -18.93
C GLY A 27 20.77 4.19 -17.99
N ASP A 28 20.03 5.00 -17.24
CA ASP A 28 20.60 6.05 -16.41
C ASP A 28 20.83 5.58 -14.97
N SER A 29 21.94 6.07 -14.40
CA SER A 29 22.21 5.98 -12.98
C SER A 29 21.04 6.55 -12.17
N PRO A 30 20.65 5.96 -11.03
CA PRO A 30 19.55 6.43 -10.18
C PRO A 30 19.65 7.91 -9.76
N PHE A 31 20.80 8.53 -10.01
CA PHE A 31 21.03 9.97 -9.78
C PHE A 31 20.42 10.88 -10.87
N HIS A 32 19.94 10.33 -11.99
CA HIS A 32 19.38 11.10 -13.11
C HIS A 32 17.85 11.01 -13.25
N VAL A 33 17.14 10.77 -12.16
CA VAL A 33 15.65 10.70 -12.15
C VAL A 33 15.01 11.94 -12.80
N TRP A 34 15.65 13.10 -12.72
CA TRP A 34 15.18 14.35 -13.37
C TRP A 34 15.22 14.30 -14.90
N ARG A 35 16.17 13.58 -15.50
CA ARG A 35 16.25 13.39 -16.96
C ARG A 35 15.20 12.41 -17.48
N LEU A 36 14.69 11.51 -16.62
CA LEU A 36 13.63 10.59 -17.00
C LEU A 36 12.32 11.33 -17.27
N GLU A 37 12.05 12.42 -16.55
CA GLU A 37 10.83 13.21 -16.71
C GLU A 37 10.82 14.03 -18.03
N ASP A 38 11.95 14.25 -18.64
CA ASP A 38 12.10 14.98 -19.92
C ASP A 38 12.30 14.02 -21.10
N ASN A 39 12.35 12.70 -20.88
CA ASN A 39 12.47 11.72 -21.96
C ASN A 39 11.13 11.59 -22.71
N PRO A 40 11.08 11.95 -24.03
CA PRO A 40 9.83 11.97 -24.78
C PRO A 40 9.18 10.58 -24.90
N LEU A 41 9.97 9.50 -24.94
CA LEU A 41 9.44 8.14 -24.97
C LEU A 41 8.73 7.79 -23.65
N LEU A 42 9.31 8.15 -22.52
CA LEU A 42 8.69 7.88 -21.21
C LEU A 42 7.46 8.73 -20.98
N LEU A 43 7.44 9.98 -21.47
CA LEU A 43 6.26 10.84 -21.48
C LEU A 43 5.15 10.25 -22.35
N ALA A 44 5.48 9.72 -23.54
CA ALA A 44 4.50 9.07 -24.40
C ALA A 44 3.92 7.81 -23.75
N ILE A 45 4.76 6.94 -23.15
CA ILE A 45 4.30 5.77 -22.40
C ILE A 45 3.37 6.20 -21.26
N GLN A 46 3.74 7.21 -20.50
CA GLN A 46 2.93 7.75 -19.41
C GLN A 46 1.57 8.24 -19.91
N ALA A 47 1.55 9.01 -20.99
CA ALA A 47 0.30 9.52 -21.58
C ALA A 47 -0.62 8.39 -22.06
N VAL A 48 -0.06 7.35 -22.70
CA VAL A 48 -0.81 6.17 -23.14
C VAL A 48 -1.38 5.42 -21.93
N MET A 49 -0.57 5.15 -20.90
CA MET A 49 -1.00 4.41 -19.71
C MET A 49 -2.14 5.12 -18.96
N TYR A 50 -2.03 6.43 -18.78
CA TYR A 50 -3.11 7.20 -18.13
C TYR A 50 -4.30 7.44 -19.07
N GLY A 51 -4.10 7.56 -20.38
CA GLY A 51 -5.18 7.64 -21.36
C GLY A 51 -6.05 6.38 -21.36
N ILE A 52 -5.43 5.19 -21.35
CA ILE A 52 -6.15 3.91 -21.21
C ILE A 52 -6.87 3.82 -19.86
N THR A 53 -6.22 4.27 -18.77
CA THR A 53 -6.87 4.35 -17.45
C THR A 53 -8.15 5.17 -17.50
N LEU A 54 -8.13 6.37 -18.10
CA LEU A 54 -9.30 7.21 -18.26
C LEU A 54 -10.40 6.53 -19.09
N GLY A 55 -10.04 5.81 -20.14
CA GLY A 55 -10.98 5.00 -20.93
C GLY A 55 -11.71 3.97 -20.07
N PHE A 56 -10.99 3.24 -19.19
CA PHE A 56 -11.63 2.28 -18.27
C PHE A 56 -12.43 2.97 -17.17
N VAL A 57 -12.03 4.15 -16.70
CA VAL A 57 -12.82 4.95 -15.76
C VAL A 57 -14.16 5.35 -16.38
N VAL A 58 -14.17 5.79 -17.63
CA VAL A 58 -15.40 6.13 -18.38
C VAL A 58 -16.29 4.88 -18.53
N LEU A 59 -15.72 3.73 -18.88
CA LEU A 59 -16.47 2.47 -18.98
C LEU A 59 -17.11 2.06 -17.65
N HIS A 60 -16.46 2.35 -16.54
CA HIS A 60 -16.90 1.97 -15.19
C HIS A 60 -17.28 3.17 -14.31
N TRP A 61 -17.70 4.29 -14.91
CA TRP A 61 -17.93 5.57 -14.24
C TRP A 61 -18.85 5.49 -13.02
N ARG A 62 -19.89 4.64 -13.06
CA ARG A 62 -20.83 4.47 -11.94
C ARG A 62 -20.13 3.95 -10.68
N LYS A 63 -19.23 2.96 -10.84
CA LYS A 63 -18.44 2.42 -9.72
C LYS A 63 -17.43 3.44 -9.23
N PHE A 64 -16.78 4.15 -10.15
CA PHE A 64 -15.83 5.20 -9.83
C PHE A 64 -16.48 6.34 -9.01
N ILE A 65 -17.64 6.82 -9.42
CA ILE A 65 -18.41 7.84 -8.64
C ILE A 65 -18.88 7.28 -7.30
N GLY A 66 -19.30 6.01 -7.24
CA GLY A 66 -19.63 5.35 -5.98
C GLY A 66 -18.47 5.35 -5.00
N ALA A 67 -17.25 5.05 -5.48
CA ALA A 67 -16.03 5.08 -4.69
C ALA A 67 -15.69 6.48 -4.18
N LEU A 68 -15.88 7.51 -5.00
CA LEU A 68 -15.64 8.91 -4.60
C LEU A 68 -16.52 9.36 -3.44
N ARG A 69 -17.76 8.87 -3.33
CA ARG A 69 -18.63 9.21 -2.19
C ARG A 69 -18.08 8.73 -0.85
N ALA A 70 -17.35 7.63 -0.85
CA ALA A 70 -16.81 7.02 0.36
C ALA A 70 -15.36 7.43 0.67
N SER A 71 -14.62 7.90 -0.34
CA SER A 71 -13.16 8.12 -0.25
C SER A 71 -12.68 9.33 -1.07
N GLY A 72 -13.56 10.26 -1.40
CA GLY A 72 -13.25 11.42 -2.26
C GLY A 72 -12.15 12.34 -1.75
N TRP A 73 -11.83 12.30 -0.48
CA TRP A 73 -10.76 13.07 0.12
C TRP A 73 -9.37 12.74 -0.48
N VAL A 74 -9.14 11.51 -0.97
CA VAL A 74 -7.86 11.16 -1.64
C VAL A 74 -7.73 11.92 -2.96
N LEU A 75 -8.84 12.09 -3.69
CA LEU A 75 -8.87 12.92 -4.88
C LEU A 75 -8.79 14.41 -4.53
N ALA A 76 -9.46 14.85 -3.46
CA ALA A 76 -9.37 16.23 -2.97
C ALA A 76 -7.94 16.62 -2.63
N LEU A 77 -7.15 15.72 -2.02
CA LEU A 77 -5.73 15.96 -1.74
C LEU A 77 -4.91 16.09 -3.03
N ALA A 78 -5.16 15.25 -4.04
CA ALA A 78 -4.49 15.36 -5.34
C ALA A 78 -4.92 16.63 -6.10
N LEU A 79 -6.19 17.04 -5.99
CA LEU A 79 -6.67 18.30 -6.54
C LEU A 79 -6.12 19.54 -5.81
N LEU A 80 -5.89 19.45 -4.50
CA LEU A 80 -5.17 20.48 -3.75
C LEU A 80 -3.74 20.63 -4.28
N ALA A 81 -3.05 19.51 -4.59
CA ALA A 81 -1.75 19.57 -5.23
C ALA A 81 -1.80 20.25 -6.61
N LEU A 82 -2.85 20.01 -7.39
CA LEU A 82 -3.06 20.70 -8.67
C LEU A 82 -3.36 22.18 -8.45
N ALA A 83 -4.24 22.53 -7.53
CA ALA A 83 -4.56 23.92 -7.20
C ALA A 83 -3.34 24.69 -6.68
N SER A 84 -2.37 24.00 -6.05
CA SER A 84 -1.15 24.63 -5.56
C SER A 84 -0.26 25.24 -6.64
N THR A 85 -0.53 24.93 -7.92
CA THR A 85 0.08 25.62 -9.07
C THR A 85 -0.12 27.14 -9.01
N LEU A 86 -1.23 27.61 -8.41
CA LEU A 86 -1.57 29.04 -8.34
C LEU A 86 -0.65 29.85 -7.42
N TRP A 87 0.00 29.20 -6.44
CA TRP A 87 0.91 29.84 -5.50
C TRP A 87 2.29 29.22 -5.46
N SER A 88 2.56 28.27 -6.38
CA SER A 88 3.83 27.55 -6.42
C SER A 88 5.00 28.47 -6.72
N SER A 89 6.15 28.18 -6.12
CA SER A 89 7.44 28.79 -6.46
C SER A 89 7.92 28.45 -7.87
N ASP A 90 7.45 27.31 -8.44
CA ASP A 90 7.65 26.91 -9.84
C ASP A 90 6.35 26.36 -10.41
N PRO A 91 5.46 27.24 -10.96
CA PRO A 91 4.14 26.84 -11.43
C PRO A 91 4.17 25.79 -12.56
N ALA A 92 5.09 25.90 -13.50
CA ALA A 92 5.17 24.99 -14.65
C ALA A 92 5.56 23.57 -14.20
N PHE A 93 6.52 23.47 -13.30
CA PHE A 93 6.95 22.20 -12.73
C PHE A 93 5.85 21.56 -11.84
N THR A 94 5.21 22.39 -11.00
CA THR A 94 4.09 21.97 -10.16
C THR A 94 2.92 21.45 -11.01
N LEU A 95 2.52 22.18 -12.06
CA LEU A 95 1.41 21.78 -12.94
C LEU A 95 1.67 20.40 -13.55
N ARG A 96 2.84 20.19 -14.16
CA ARG A 96 3.20 18.94 -14.80
C ARG A 96 3.12 17.77 -13.80
N ARG A 97 3.70 17.92 -12.63
CA ARG A 97 3.75 16.86 -11.60
C ARG A 97 2.40 16.61 -10.93
N SER A 98 1.64 17.67 -10.67
CA SER A 98 0.30 17.54 -10.06
C SER A 98 -0.70 16.86 -10.98
N LEU A 99 -0.65 17.11 -12.30
CA LEU A 99 -1.46 16.36 -13.26
C LEU A 99 -1.18 14.87 -13.22
N VAL A 100 0.09 14.49 -13.10
CA VAL A 100 0.48 13.07 -13.01
C VAL A 100 0.06 12.45 -11.66
N VAL A 101 0.14 13.19 -10.55
CA VAL A 101 -0.34 12.66 -9.26
C VAL A 101 -1.86 12.52 -9.23
N VAL A 102 -2.61 13.43 -9.88
CA VAL A 102 -4.05 13.28 -10.08
C VAL A 102 -4.34 12.01 -10.89
N ALA A 103 -3.64 11.79 -12.00
CA ALA A 103 -3.80 10.60 -12.83
C ALA A 103 -3.45 9.31 -12.07
N THR A 104 -2.38 9.32 -11.26
CA THR A 104 -1.99 8.20 -10.38
C THR A 104 -3.09 7.91 -9.33
N THR A 105 -3.68 8.96 -8.76
CA THR A 105 -4.78 8.86 -7.80
C THR A 105 -6.04 8.31 -8.46
N VAL A 106 -6.38 8.77 -9.66
CA VAL A 106 -7.50 8.26 -10.47
C VAL A 106 -7.33 6.77 -10.77
N PHE A 107 -6.12 6.32 -11.15
CA PHE A 107 -5.84 4.90 -11.30
C PHE A 107 -6.04 4.13 -9.99
N GLY A 108 -5.56 4.65 -8.86
CA GLY A 108 -5.75 4.03 -7.55
C GLY A 108 -7.23 3.86 -7.19
N ILE A 109 -8.07 4.88 -7.43
CA ILE A 109 -9.53 4.83 -7.22
C ILE A 109 -10.16 3.79 -8.15
N TYR A 110 -9.80 3.82 -9.45
CA TYR A 110 -10.26 2.83 -10.43
C TYR A 110 -9.91 1.41 -10.00
N PHE A 111 -8.64 1.15 -9.67
CA PHE A 111 -8.17 -0.17 -9.26
C PHE A 111 -8.86 -0.66 -7.98
N GLY A 112 -9.06 0.22 -6.99
CA GLY A 112 -9.74 -0.07 -5.73
C GLY A 112 -11.21 -0.41 -5.91
N SER A 113 -11.93 0.35 -6.75
CA SER A 113 -13.37 0.17 -6.99
C SER A 113 -13.71 -0.95 -8.00
N ARG A 114 -12.78 -1.24 -8.90
CA ARG A 114 -12.99 -2.23 -9.96
C ARG A 114 -12.76 -3.66 -9.49
N TYR A 115 -11.73 -3.88 -8.70
CA TYR A 115 -11.28 -5.19 -8.30
C TYR A 115 -11.50 -5.44 -6.80
N PRO A 116 -12.19 -6.53 -6.39
CA PRO A 116 -12.31 -6.88 -4.99
C PRO A 116 -10.94 -7.23 -4.38
N LEU A 117 -10.78 -7.04 -3.07
CA LEU A 117 -9.52 -7.25 -2.33
C LEU A 117 -8.79 -8.56 -2.64
N PRO A 118 -9.45 -9.74 -2.76
CA PRO A 118 -8.74 -10.97 -3.12
C PRO A 118 -8.12 -10.92 -4.51
N GLN A 119 -8.77 -10.27 -5.47
CA GLN A 119 -8.26 -10.12 -6.83
C GLN A 119 -7.11 -9.11 -6.87
N GLN A 120 -7.21 -8.01 -6.14
CA GLN A 120 -6.10 -7.05 -5.97
C GLN A 120 -4.86 -7.75 -5.42
N LEU A 121 -4.99 -8.53 -4.33
CA LEU A 121 -3.88 -9.27 -3.74
C LEU A 121 -3.26 -10.29 -4.71
N ARG A 122 -4.09 -10.95 -5.55
CA ARG A 122 -3.58 -11.86 -6.58
C ARG A 122 -2.77 -11.11 -7.64
N MET A 123 -3.26 -9.96 -8.11
CA MET A 123 -2.57 -9.13 -9.11
C MET A 123 -1.27 -8.56 -8.53
N LEU A 124 -1.29 -8.06 -7.31
CA LEU A 124 -0.10 -7.59 -6.59
C LEU A 124 0.93 -8.70 -6.41
N ALA A 125 0.51 -9.90 -6.07
CA ALA A 125 1.42 -11.03 -5.94
C ALA A 125 2.14 -11.34 -7.27
N TRP A 126 1.45 -11.31 -8.40
CA TRP A 126 2.07 -11.44 -9.71
C TRP A 126 3.02 -10.29 -10.03
N THR A 127 2.63 -9.06 -9.72
CA THR A 127 3.51 -7.89 -9.86
C THR A 127 4.80 -8.05 -9.06
N PHE A 128 4.71 -8.48 -7.79
CA PHE A 128 5.89 -8.66 -6.94
C PHE A 128 6.73 -9.89 -7.28
N ILE A 129 6.13 -10.98 -7.78
CA ILE A 129 6.90 -12.12 -8.32
C ILE A 129 7.73 -11.66 -9.51
N LEU A 130 7.11 -10.97 -10.46
CA LEU A 130 7.81 -10.50 -11.66
C LEU A 130 8.90 -9.48 -11.29
N LEU A 131 8.59 -8.50 -10.46
CA LEU A 131 9.54 -7.49 -9.98
C LEU A 131 10.72 -8.13 -9.24
N ALA A 132 10.47 -9.08 -8.35
CA ALA A 132 11.49 -9.78 -7.59
C ALA A 132 12.36 -10.67 -8.49
N THR A 133 11.74 -11.41 -9.41
CA THR A 133 12.47 -12.26 -10.36
C THR A 133 13.36 -11.42 -11.28
N LEU A 134 12.82 -10.34 -11.87
CA LEU A 134 13.61 -9.44 -12.72
C LEU A 134 14.75 -8.77 -11.94
N SER A 135 14.51 -8.40 -10.68
CA SER A 135 15.56 -7.81 -9.83
C SER A 135 16.65 -8.81 -9.48
N ALA A 136 16.29 -10.07 -9.19
CA ALA A 136 17.26 -11.14 -8.95
C ALA A 136 18.07 -11.45 -10.21
N VAL A 137 17.42 -11.59 -11.37
CA VAL A 137 18.07 -11.83 -12.67
C VAL A 137 19.02 -10.68 -13.00
N CYS A 138 18.57 -9.43 -12.81
CA CYS A 138 19.43 -8.25 -13.04
C CYS A 138 20.66 -8.26 -12.12
N ALA A 139 20.52 -8.58 -10.85
CA ALA A 139 21.64 -8.62 -9.92
C ALA A 139 22.63 -9.77 -10.22
N LEU A 140 22.15 -10.93 -10.67
CA LEU A 140 22.98 -12.10 -10.96
C LEU A 140 23.62 -12.05 -12.34
N LEU A 141 22.88 -11.66 -13.39
CA LEU A 141 23.38 -11.69 -14.77
C LEU A 141 23.96 -10.35 -15.23
N LEU A 142 23.53 -9.24 -14.63
CA LEU A 142 23.95 -7.87 -14.96
C LEU A 142 24.40 -7.13 -13.69
N PRO A 143 25.45 -7.62 -12.97
CA PRO A 143 25.83 -7.07 -11.65
C PRO A 143 26.28 -5.61 -11.74
N GLN A 144 26.66 -5.11 -12.93
CA GLN A 144 26.97 -3.69 -13.13
C GLN A 144 25.75 -2.78 -12.96
N TYR A 145 24.53 -3.29 -13.19
CA TYR A 145 23.28 -2.56 -13.02
C TYR A 145 22.53 -2.96 -11.74
N GLY A 146 22.59 -4.24 -11.38
CA GLY A 146 21.79 -4.80 -10.28
C GLY A 146 22.44 -4.68 -8.90
N ILE A 147 23.76 -4.35 -8.81
CA ILE A 147 24.50 -4.21 -7.56
C ILE A 147 25.15 -2.83 -7.49
N ASP A 148 25.00 -2.13 -6.35
CA ASP A 148 25.60 -0.83 -6.12
C ASP A 148 27.14 -0.95 -6.01
N LYS A 149 27.84 -0.24 -6.89
CA LYS A 149 29.32 -0.21 -6.93
C LYS A 149 29.90 1.09 -6.36
N GLN A 150 29.08 2.10 -6.15
CA GLN A 150 29.53 3.46 -5.83
C GLN A 150 29.34 3.80 -4.35
N LEU A 151 28.14 3.94 -3.91
CA LEU A 151 27.80 4.47 -2.59
C LEU A 151 27.72 3.37 -1.51
N HIS A 152 27.21 2.19 -1.88
CA HIS A 152 26.97 1.06 -0.98
C HIS A 152 27.43 -0.24 -1.63
N ARG A 153 28.75 -0.37 -1.81
CA ARG A 153 29.36 -1.49 -2.52
C ARG A 153 28.86 -2.85 -2.01
N GLY A 154 28.30 -3.64 -2.92
CA GLY A 154 27.81 -4.98 -2.66
C GLY A 154 26.30 -5.07 -2.33
N ASP A 155 25.61 -3.96 -2.04
CA ASP A 155 24.18 -3.97 -1.80
C ASP A 155 23.41 -4.13 -3.12
N TRP A 156 22.41 -5.00 -3.11
CA TRP A 156 21.59 -5.25 -4.29
C TRP A 156 20.55 -4.12 -4.48
N GLN A 157 20.45 -3.63 -5.69
CA GLN A 157 19.47 -2.62 -6.12
C GLN A 157 18.46 -3.14 -7.16
N GLY A 158 18.78 -4.27 -7.79
CA GLY A 158 17.95 -4.90 -8.82
C GLY A 158 17.65 -3.95 -9.98
N ILE A 159 16.45 -4.09 -10.57
CA ILE A 159 15.97 -3.18 -11.63
C ILE A 159 15.50 -1.82 -11.07
N LEU A 160 15.42 -1.65 -9.76
CA LEU A 160 14.95 -0.42 -9.12
C LEU A 160 16.05 0.65 -8.98
N GLY A 161 17.31 0.28 -9.24
CA GLY A 161 18.44 1.20 -9.28
C GLY A 161 18.81 1.84 -7.94
N GLN A 162 18.17 1.46 -6.83
CA GLN A 162 18.48 1.92 -5.49
C GLN A 162 18.10 0.86 -4.43
N LYS A 163 19.01 0.57 -3.51
CA LYS A 163 18.85 -0.44 -2.47
C LYS A 163 17.61 -0.25 -1.57
N ASN A 164 17.32 1.01 -1.18
CA ASN A 164 16.17 1.30 -0.32
C ASN A 164 14.84 1.10 -1.07
N LEU A 165 14.80 1.38 -2.39
CA LEU A 165 13.63 1.11 -3.22
C LEU A 165 13.41 -0.40 -3.35
N LEU A 166 14.49 -1.19 -3.54
CA LEU A 166 14.39 -2.65 -3.57
C LEU A 166 13.89 -3.19 -2.22
N GLY A 167 14.52 -2.77 -1.11
CA GLY A 167 14.09 -3.18 0.24
C GLY A 167 12.63 -2.86 0.51
N LYS A 168 12.17 -1.65 0.17
CA LYS A 168 10.78 -1.21 0.31
C LYS A 168 9.81 -2.06 -0.54
N ALA A 169 10.15 -2.30 -1.79
CA ALA A 169 9.33 -3.12 -2.67
C ALA A 169 9.18 -4.55 -2.15
N MET A 170 10.29 -5.16 -1.75
CA MET A 170 10.29 -6.52 -1.22
C MET A 170 9.55 -6.63 0.11
N LEU A 171 9.62 -5.63 0.98
CA LEU A 171 8.82 -5.53 2.20
C LEU A 171 7.32 -5.59 1.88
N VAL A 172 6.83 -4.77 0.94
CA VAL A 172 5.42 -4.80 0.53
C VAL A 172 5.05 -6.14 -0.10
N GLY A 173 5.94 -6.72 -0.92
CA GLY A 173 5.79 -8.07 -1.46
C GLY A 173 5.59 -9.12 -0.35
N ILE A 174 6.41 -9.10 0.72
CA ILE A 174 6.26 -9.99 1.87
C ILE A 174 4.87 -9.85 2.49
N VAL A 175 4.39 -8.61 2.71
CA VAL A 175 3.07 -8.35 3.31
C VAL A 175 1.94 -8.83 2.37
N VAL A 176 2.08 -8.65 1.06
CA VAL A 176 1.13 -9.17 0.05
C VAL A 176 1.07 -10.70 0.11
N PHE A 177 2.21 -11.41 0.05
CA PHE A 177 2.23 -12.87 0.12
C PHE A 177 1.71 -13.40 1.46
N TRP A 178 2.00 -12.70 2.56
CA TRP A 178 1.45 -13.04 3.87
C TRP A 178 -0.07 -12.97 3.87
N SER A 179 -0.64 -11.90 3.32
CA SER A 179 -2.08 -11.64 3.26
C SER A 179 -2.81 -12.52 2.24
N ALA A 180 -2.12 -13.02 1.21
CA ALA A 180 -2.69 -13.84 0.13
C ALA A 180 -2.91 -15.32 0.51
N LYS A 181 -2.86 -15.68 1.80
CA LYS A 181 -3.16 -17.05 2.24
C LYS A 181 -4.63 -17.40 1.95
N GLY A 182 -4.82 -18.50 1.23
CA GLY A 182 -6.14 -18.95 0.75
C GLY A 182 -6.57 -18.33 -0.59
N ILE A 183 -5.75 -17.40 -1.15
CA ILE A 183 -5.97 -16.79 -2.47
C ILE A 183 -5.02 -17.39 -3.50
N LEU A 184 -3.78 -17.67 -3.08
CA LEU A 184 -2.73 -18.26 -3.91
C LEU A 184 -2.41 -19.70 -3.48
N PRO A 185 -1.95 -20.56 -4.42
CA PRO A 185 -1.37 -21.86 -4.09
C PRO A 185 -0.23 -21.71 -3.07
N ARG A 186 -0.14 -22.66 -2.13
CA ARG A 186 0.85 -22.60 -1.04
C ARG A 186 2.28 -22.48 -1.56
N VAL A 187 2.63 -23.26 -2.61
CA VAL A 187 3.98 -23.26 -3.19
C VAL A 187 4.34 -21.88 -3.74
N LEU A 188 3.48 -21.28 -4.59
CA LEU A 188 3.71 -20.00 -5.20
C LEU A 188 3.82 -18.88 -4.13
N ARG A 189 2.96 -18.94 -3.13
CA ARG A 189 2.97 -17.99 -2.02
C ARG A 189 4.26 -18.07 -1.20
N MET A 190 4.73 -19.28 -0.88
CA MET A 190 5.96 -19.46 -0.11
C MET A 190 7.20 -19.09 -0.93
N ALA A 191 7.24 -19.47 -2.22
CA ALA A 191 8.33 -19.07 -3.11
C ALA A 191 8.44 -17.54 -3.24
N GLY A 192 7.31 -16.86 -3.46
CA GLY A 192 7.30 -15.40 -3.52
C GLY A 192 7.72 -14.74 -2.21
N LEU A 193 7.27 -15.26 -1.06
CA LEU A 193 7.66 -14.78 0.25
C LEU A 193 9.16 -14.93 0.49
N LEU A 194 9.72 -16.11 0.21
CA LEU A 194 11.15 -16.39 0.39
C LEU A 194 12.02 -15.54 -0.54
N LEU A 195 11.61 -15.42 -1.82
CA LEU A 195 12.33 -14.57 -2.78
C LEU A 195 12.34 -13.11 -2.34
N CYS A 196 11.19 -12.55 -1.95
CA CYS A 196 11.13 -11.18 -1.45
C CYS A 196 11.94 -11.01 -0.17
N ALA A 197 11.92 -11.98 0.77
CA ALA A 197 12.71 -11.92 1.98
C ALA A 197 14.22 -11.94 1.69
N ALA A 198 14.66 -12.82 0.80
CA ALA A 198 16.06 -12.89 0.38
C ALA A 198 16.52 -11.57 -0.26
N LEU A 199 15.75 -11.03 -1.22
CA LEU A 199 16.10 -9.77 -1.87
C LEU A 199 16.06 -8.56 -0.92
N MET A 200 15.13 -8.54 0.03
CA MET A 200 15.10 -7.51 1.08
C MET A 200 16.39 -7.52 1.91
N LEU A 201 16.88 -8.70 2.29
CA LEU A 201 18.13 -8.84 3.05
C LEU A 201 19.33 -8.46 2.19
N MET A 202 19.40 -8.94 0.94
CA MET A 202 20.49 -8.62 0.00
C MET A 202 20.54 -7.14 -0.36
N SER A 203 19.42 -6.42 -0.25
CA SER A 203 19.40 -4.97 -0.52
C SER A 203 20.18 -4.15 0.51
N GLY A 204 20.55 -4.71 1.67
CA GLY A 204 21.22 -3.97 2.74
C GLY A 204 20.40 -2.77 3.28
N SER A 205 19.09 -2.67 2.91
CA SER A 205 18.20 -1.63 3.44
C SER A 205 17.93 -1.89 4.91
N ARG A 206 18.17 -0.91 5.77
CA ARG A 206 17.92 -1.04 7.22
C ARG A 206 16.49 -0.69 7.60
N ALA A 207 15.84 0.21 6.85
CA ALA A 207 14.47 0.62 7.12
C ALA A 207 13.47 -0.52 6.86
N ALA A 208 13.65 -1.29 5.78
CA ALA A 208 12.71 -2.33 5.40
C ALA A 208 12.53 -3.43 6.47
N PRO A 209 13.58 -4.07 7.02
CA PRO A 209 13.38 -5.07 8.08
C PRO A 209 12.85 -4.48 9.39
N MET A 210 13.19 -3.22 9.73
CA MET A 210 12.64 -2.57 10.92
C MET A 210 11.13 -2.34 10.79
N VAL A 211 10.68 -1.85 9.63
CA VAL A 211 9.25 -1.69 9.35
C VAL A 211 8.54 -3.03 9.30
N LEU A 212 9.17 -4.07 8.70
CA LEU A 212 8.61 -5.43 8.71
C LEU A 212 8.40 -5.94 10.15
N ALA A 213 9.39 -5.80 11.01
CA ALA A 213 9.28 -6.20 12.41
C ALA A 213 8.12 -5.48 13.11
N ALA A 214 7.99 -4.16 12.92
CA ALA A 214 6.88 -3.39 13.46
C ALA A 214 5.52 -3.86 12.91
N LEU A 215 5.42 -4.18 11.61
CA LEU A 215 4.19 -4.72 11.02
C LEU A 215 3.84 -6.11 11.55
N LEU A 216 4.81 -6.96 11.84
CA LEU A 216 4.57 -8.27 12.46
C LEU A 216 4.02 -8.12 13.87
N VAL A 217 4.59 -7.21 14.68
CA VAL A 217 4.07 -6.87 16.01
C VAL A 217 2.64 -6.35 15.94
N LEU A 218 2.37 -5.39 15.05
CA LEU A 218 1.02 -4.87 14.83
C LEU A 218 0.04 -5.96 14.37
N THR A 219 0.48 -6.89 13.51
CA THR A 219 -0.35 -8.00 13.05
C THR A 219 -0.70 -8.96 14.18
N ALA A 220 0.24 -9.21 15.09
CA ALA A 220 -0.03 -9.97 16.32
C ALA A 220 -1.04 -9.21 17.19
N GLY A 221 -0.87 -7.90 17.35
CA GLY A 221 -1.79 -7.02 18.08
C GLY A 221 -3.22 -7.02 17.49
N TYR A 222 -3.39 -7.06 16.16
CA TYR A 222 -4.72 -7.15 15.53
C TYR A 222 -5.50 -8.43 15.89
N ARG A 223 -4.80 -9.53 16.19
CA ARG A 223 -5.45 -10.76 16.70
C ARG A 223 -6.04 -10.52 18.09
N ILE A 224 -5.38 -9.71 18.88
CA ILE A 224 -5.76 -9.35 20.23
C ILE A 224 -6.90 -8.34 20.25
N LEU A 225 -6.90 -7.37 19.29
CA LEU A 225 -8.00 -6.42 19.09
C LEU A 225 -9.34 -7.10 18.76
N ARG A 226 -9.33 -8.35 18.32
CA ARG A 226 -10.53 -9.21 18.22
C ARG A 226 -10.92 -9.90 19.52
N ALA A 227 -10.02 -9.92 20.50
CA ALA A 227 -10.30 -10.49 21.82
C ALA A 227 -11.20 -9.56 22.63
N ARG A 228 -11.71 -10.05 23.75
CA ARG A 228 -12.59 -9.31 24.65
C ARG A 228 -11.90 -8.03 25.17
N MET A 229 -12.69 -6.98 25.43
CA MET A 229 -12.19 -5.69 25.96
C MET A 229 -11.36 -5.85 27.24
N THR A 230 -11.63 -6.87 28.04
CA THR A 230 -10.86 -7.22 29.25
C THR A 230 -9.39 -7.57 28.96
N THR A 231 -9.07 -8.04 27.75
CA THR A 231 -7.69 -8.34 27.33
C THR A 231 -7.05 -7.19 26.57
N LEU A 232 -7.87 -6.34 25.93
CA LEU A 232 -7.40 -5.20 25.15
C LEU A 232 -6.80 -4.09 26.00
N VAL A 233 -7.48 -3.71 27.08
CA VAL A 233 -7.05 -2.61 27.94
C VAL A 233 -5.68 -2.86 28.55
N PRO A 234 -5.41 -3.99 29.26
CA PRO A 234 -4.09 -4.24 29.85
C PRO A 234 -2.99 -4.39 28.80
N LEU A 235 -3.30 -4.96 27.63
CA LEU A 235 -2.29 -5.12 26.58
C LEU A 235 -1.99 -3.78 25.87
N THR A 236 -2.98 -2.92 25.66
CA THR A 236 -2.77 -1.57 25.14
C THR A 236 -1.92 -0.75 26.10
N ILE A 237 -2.18 -0.84 27.40
CA ILE A 237 -1.36 -0.19 28.45
C ILE A 237 0.06 -0.76 28.44
N LEU A 238 0.23 -2.07 28.32
CA LEU A 238 1.53 -2.72 28.25
C LEU A 238 2.31 -2.30 26.99
N LEU A 239 1.67 -2.27 25.82
CA LEU A 239 2.29 -1.87 24.56
C LEU A 239 2.65 -0.38 24.54
N LEU A 240 1.78 0.48 25.06
CA LEU A 240 2.07 1.90 25.21
C LEU A 240 3.18 2.13 26.24
N GLY A 241 3.12 1.48 27.37
CA GLY A 241 4.13 1.57 28.43
C GLY A 241 5.51 1.08 27.96
N THR A 242 5.57 -0.07 27.29
CA THR A 242 6.82 -0.60 26.70
C THR A 242 7.31 0.26 25.54
N GLY A 243 6.42 0.80 24.72
CA GLY A 243 6.76 1.73 23.64
C GLY A 243 7.34 3.04 24.16
N ILE A 244 6.70 3.66 25.12
CA ILE A 244 7.19 4.88 25.81
C ILE A 244 8.51 4.58 26.53
N GLY A 245 8.59 3.46 27.25
CA GLY A 245 9.81 3.01 27.92
C GLY A 245 10.98 2.78 26.95
N ALA A 246 10.71 2.16 25.79
CA ALA A 246 11.70 1.96 24.75
C ALA A 246 12.17 3.29 24.14
N VAL A 247 11.26 4.20 23.86
CA VAL A 247 11.61 5.56 23.37
C VAL A 247 12.45 6.30 24.41
N PHE A 248 12.04 6.29 25.68
CA PHE A 248 12.81 6.91 26.76
C PHE A 248 14.19 6.28 26.91
N PHE A 249 14.28 4.95 26.87
CA PHE A 249 15.56 4.22 26.93
C PHE A 249 16.47 4.59 25.73
N ILE A 250 15.94 4.61 24.52
CA ILE A 250 16.67 5.00 23.29
C ILE A 250 17.15 6.44 23.39
N VAL A 251 16.30 7.37 23.81
CA VAL A 251 16.68 8.78 23.97
C VAL A 251 17.73 8.97 25.05
N ARG A 252 17.61 8.27 26.19
CA ARG A 252 18.54 8.36 27.33
C ARG A 252 19.89 7.75 27.02
N HIS A 253 19.91 6.62 26.28
CA HIS A 253 21.11 5.85 25.96
C HIS A 253 21.54 5.98 24.48
N ARG A 254 21.05 7.04 23.79
CA ARG A 254 21.28 7.23 22.35
C ARG A 254 22.76 7.16 21.93
N ALA A 255 23.67 7.76 22.72
CA ALA A 255 25.11 7.76 22.43
C ALA A 255 25.71 6.35 22.51
N PHE A 256 25.33 5.57 23.52
CA PHE A 256 25.77 4.19 23.71
C PHE A 256 25.22 3.27 22.62
N LEU A 257 23.92 3.37 22.30
CA LEU A 257 23.28 2.54 21.29
C LEU A 257 23.82 2.85 19.87
N LEU A 258 24.08 4.12 19.57
CA LEU A 258 24.66 4.55 18.29
C LEU A 258 26.14 4.16 18.20
N GLY A 259 26.89 4.19 19.31
CA GLY A 259 28.25 3.67 19.40
C GLY A 259 28.33 2.17 19.11
N LEU A 260 27.41 1.36 19.65
CA LEU A 260 27.28 -0.07 19.35
C LEU A 260 26.98 -0.35 17.86
N LEU A 261 26.29 0.57 17.19
CA LEU A 261 25.95 0.45 15.77
C LEU A 261 27.02 1.07 14.85
N GLY A 262 28.15 1.56 15.41
CA GLY A 262 29.25 2.19 14.64
C GLY A 262 28.81 3.46 13.91
N ARG A 263 27.91 4.27 14.48
CA ARG A 263 27.33 5.45 13.85
C ARG A 263 27.47 6.72 14.68
N GLU A 264 27.66 7.82 13.98
CA GLU A 264 27.50 9.15 14.56
C GLU A 264 26.06 9.40 15.03
N VAL A 265 25.94 10.23 16.08
CA VAL A 265 24.68 10.59 16.76
C VAL A 265 23.65 11.28 15.81
N THR A 266 24.06 11.70 14.64
CA THR A 266 23.27 12.42 13.65
C THR A 266 22.66 11.49 12.61
N LEU A 267 21.65 10.68 12.91
CA LEU A 267 20.77 9.94 11.96
C LEU A 267 21.12 10.15 10.46
N THR A 268 22.40 9.92 10.06
CA THR A 268 22.92 10.11 8.68
C THR A 268 22.60 11.49 8.04
N GLY A 269 22.75 12.59 8.81
CA GLY A 269 22.49 13.95 8.33
C GLY A 269 21.02 14.39 8.30
N ARG A 270 20.06 13.50 8.56
CA ARG A 270 18.61 13.83 8.49
C ARG A 270 18.19 14.90 9.49
N THR A 271 18.76 14.91 10.69
CA THR A 271 18.48 15.97 11.67
C THR A 271 18.86 17.35 11.18
N LYS A 272 19.98 17.47 10.45
CA LYS A 272 20.40 18.74 9.82
C LYS A 272 19.40 19.17 8.75
N ILE A 273 18.97 18.22 7.89
CA ILE A 273 17.93 18.49 6.88
C ILE A 273 16.65 18.98 7.55
N TRP A 274 16.17 18.30 8.59
CA TRP A 274 14.91 18.66 9.28
C TRP A 274 14.98 20.04 9.93
N THR A 275 16.13 20.39 10.55
CA THR A 275 16.31 21.73 11.12
C THR A 275 16.29 22.82 10.03
N ALA A 276 16.97 22.60 8.91
CA ALA A 276 16.97 23.54 7.80
C ALA A 276 15.59 23.67 7.13
N VAL A 277 14.89 22.55 6.95
CA VAL A 277 13.54 22.49 6.38
C VAL A 277 12.50 23.17 7.30
N TRP A 278 12.66 23.07 8.63
CA TRP A 278 11.76 23.71 9.58
C TRP A 278 11.74 25.23 9.43
N GLY A 279 12.88 25.86 9.15
CA GLY A 279 12.94 27.28 8.83
C GLY A 279 12.11 27.66 7.60
N ALA A 280 12.18 26.82 6.54
CA ALA A 280 11.38 27.03 5.33
C ALA A 280 9.88 26.81 5.59
N ILE A 281 9.50 25.78 6.34
CA ILE A 281 8.09 25.53 6.72
C ILE A 281 7.50 26.74 7.45
N SER A 282 8.27 27.34 8.37
CA SER A 282 7.80 28.48 9.19
C SER A 282 7.43 29.71 8.36
N SER A 283 8.03 29.88 7.18
CA SER A 283 7.73 31.01 6.27
C SER A 283 6.44 30.79 5.46
N HIS A 284 6.03 29.53 5.20
CA HIS A 284 4.87 29.18 4.37
C HIS A 284 3.98 28.12 5.04
N LEU A 285 3.61 28.35 6.30
CA LEU A 285 2.90 27.40 7.18
C LEU A 285 1.61 26.84 6.58
N MET A 286 0.76 27.70 5.98
CA MET A 286 -0.63 27.34 5.64
C MET A 286 -0.74 26.55 4.34
N PHE A 287 -0.04 26.96 3.29
CA PHE A 287 -0.21 26.40 1.93
C PHE A 287 1.09 25.85 1.31
N GLY A 288 2.23 26.01 1.98
CA GLY A 288 3.53 25.56 1.49
C GLY A 288 4.01 26.30 0.24
N TYR A 289 4.97 25.72 -0.45
CA TYR A 289 5.62 26.26 -1.66
C TYR A 289 5.03 25.76 -2.98
N GLY A 290 3.91 25.04 -2.94
CA GLY A 290 3.35 24.32 -4.08
C GLY A 290 3.90 22.90 -4.20
N PHE A 291 3.06 22.00 -4.74
CA PHE A 291 3.40 20.58 -4.90
C PHE A 291 4.67 20.40 -5.74
N SER A 292 5.65 19.71 -5.18
CA SER A 292 7.01 19.55 -5.74
C SER A 292 7.77 20.85 -6.02
N GLY A 293 7.18 22.04 -5.80
CA GLY A 293 7.77 23.34 -6.12
C GLY A 293 9.00 23.67 -5.25
N PHE A 294 9.01 23.22 -4.00
CA PHE A 294 10.14 23.49 -3.11
C PHE A 294 11.44 22.83 -3.59
N TRP A 295 11.39 21.57 -4.01
CA TRP A 295 12.56 20.81 -4.43
C TRP A 295 12.82 20.87 -5.96
N ALA A 296 12.22 21.83 -6.66
CA ALA A 296 12.27 21.95 -8.13
C ALA A 296 13.64 22.32 -8.71
N GLY A 297 14.65 22.59 -7.88
CA GLY A 297 15.99 22.92 -8.35
C GLY A 297 16.85 23.62 -7.30
N LEU A 298 18.01 24.14 -7.74
CA LEU A 298 18.94 24.90 -6.91
C LEU A 298 18.61 26.39 -6.92
N HIS A 299 17.30 26.72 -6.78
CA HIS A 299 16.81 28.10 -6.75
C HIS A 299 16.02 28.38 -5.48
N GLY A 300 15.94 29.63 -5.06
CA GLY A 300 15.15 30.07 -3.93
C GLY A 300 15.51 29.38 -2.61
N GLU A 301 14.52 28.99 -1.83
CA GLU A 301 14.71 28.43 -0.49
C GLU A 301 15.35 27.03 -0.50
N SER A 302 15.16 26.22 -1.54
CA SER A 302 15.83 24.91 -1.64
C SER A 302 17.34 25.04 -1.84
N ALA A 303 17.79 26.06 -2.59
CA ALA A 303 19.21 26.39 -2.73
C ALA A 303 19.80 26.81 -1.38
N ARG A 304 19.08 27.63 -0.62
CA ARG A 304 19.47 28.06 0.73
C ARG A 304 19.61 26.87 1.69
N VAL A 305 18.63 25.97 1.69
CA VAL A 305 18.69 24.73 2.47
C VAL A 305 19.90 23.88 2.04
N SER A 306 20.12 23.71 0.74
CA SER A 306 21.26 22.93 0.21
C SER A 306 22.61 23.57 0.58
N ALA A 307 22.71 24.91 0.54
CA ALA A 307 23.92 25.63 0.98
C ALA A 307 24.19 25.45 2.48
N MET A 308 23.16 25.50 3.33
CA MET A 308 23.30 25.23 4.77
C MET A 308 23.75 23.78 5.07
N LEU A 309 23.36 22.84 4.21
CA LEU A 309 23.71 21.44 4.38
C LEU A 309 25.08 21.07 3.82
N GLY A 310 25.61 21.86 2.89
CA GLY A 310 26.83 21.54 2.16
C GLY A 310 26.66 20.48 1.06
N PHE A 311 25.41 20.07 0.77
CA PHE A 311 25.08 19.14 -0.33
C PHE A 311 23.67 19.42 -0.85
N VAL A 312 23.38 18.96 -2.08
CA VAL A 312 22.06 19.13 -2.70
C VAL A 312 21.05 18.15 -2.10
N ALA A 313 20.13 18.68 -1.27
CA ALA A 313 19.01 17.91 -0.76
C ALA A 313 17.89 17.90 -1.80
N ARG A 314 17.27 16.74 -2.03
CA ARG A 314 16.19 16.54 -3.00
C ARG A 314 14.83 16.25 -2.36
N HIS A 315 14.81 15.94 -1.09
CA HIS A 315 13.64 15.71 -0.25
C HIS A 315 14.05 15.68 1.23
N ALA A 316 13.08 15.84 2.12
CA ALA A 316 13.33 15.88 3.57
C ALA A 316 13.65 14.50 4.19
N HIS A 317 13.57 13.39 3.45
CA HIS A 317 13.59 12.02 3.97
C HIS A 317 12.55 11.80 5.08
N ASN A 318 11.43 12.51 5.00
CA ASN A 318 10.26 12.40 5.85
C ASN A 318 9.05 12.91 5.06
N GLY A 319 8.11 12.01 4.74
CA GLY A 319 6.97 12.32 3.88
C GLY A 319 6.02 13.38 4.48
N PHE A 320 5.94 13.47 5.81
CA PHE A 320 5.12 14.50 6.46
C PHE A 320 5.74 15.88 6.34
N LEU A 321 7.06 16.01 6.48
CA LEU A 321 7.75 17.27 6.28
C LEU A 321 7.72 17.69 4.80
N ASP A 322 7.88 16.75 3.87
CA ASP A 322 7.73 17.03 2.44
C ASP A 322 6.31 17.51 2.12
N LEU A 323 5.28 16.83 2.64
CA LEU A 323 3.89 17.23 2.44
C LEU A 323 3.60 18.63 3.03
N TRP A 324 4.19 18.94 4.19
CA TRP A 324 4.06 20.26 4.82
C TRP A 324 4.76 21.34 4.00
N LEU A 325 5.96 21.11 3.52
CA LEU A 325 6.67 22.01 2.61
C LEU A 325 5.88 22.29 1.34
N GLU A 326 5.28 21.24 0.76
CA GLU A 326 4.61 21.32 -0.53
C GLU A 326 3.21 21.94 -0.43
N LEU A 327 2.38 21.52 0.54
CA LEU A 327 0.96 21.88 0.64
C LEU A 327 0.57 22.52 1.97
N GLY A 328 1.54 22.81 2.82
CA GLY A 328 1.30 23.43 4.10
C GLY A 328 0.48 22.57 5.07
N ILE A 329 -0.02 23.21 6.12
CA ILE A 329 -0.90 22.57 7.12
C ILE A 329 -2.22 22.12 6.49
N ALA A 330 -2.67 22.77 5.40
CA ALA A 330 -3.88 22.40 4.67
C ALA A 330 -3.76 20.98 4.07
N GLY A 331 -2.64 20.68 3.39
CA GLY A 331 -2.37 19.35 2.87
C GLY A 331 -2.20 18.30 3.96
N LEU A 332 -1.47 18.66 5.02
CA LEU A 332 -1.23 17.77 6.15
C LEU A 332 -2.53 17.44 6.91
N ALA A 333 -3.39 18.43 7.17
CA ALA A 333 -4.68 18.23 7.83
C ALA A 333 -5.64 17.38 6.99
N LEU A 334 -5.70 17.63 5.68
CA LEU A 334 -6.53 16.83 4.76
C LEU A 334 -6.04 15.38 4.70
N PHE A 335 -4.73 15.16 4.63
CA PHE A 335 -4.16 13.80 4.69
C PHE A 335 -4.46 13.13 6.03
N ALA A 336 -4.25 13.82 7.16
CA ALA A 336 -4.49 13.27 8.49
C ALA A 336 -5.97 12.90 8.71
N PHE A 337 -6.90 13.77 8.30
CA PHE A 337 -8.34 13.48 8.32
C PHE A 337 -8.67 12.23 7.54
N GLY A 338 -8.21 12.16 6.29
CA GLY A 338 -8.47 11.03 5.43
C GLY A 338 -7.81 9.74 5.93
N TYR A 339 -6.60 9.82 6.48
CA TYR A 339 -5.90 8.68 7.07
C TYR A 339 -6.69 8.13 8.28
N LEU A 340 -7.20 8.98 9.17
CA LEU A 340 -8.02 8.57 10.30
C LEU A 340 -9.32 7.91 9.86
N GLN A 341 -9.95 8.42 8.81
CA GLN A 341 -11.14 7.81 8.21
C GLN A 341 -10.82 6.42 7.62
N ALA A 342 -9.71 6.30 6.88
CA ALA A 342 -9.23 5.04 6.32
C ALA A 342 -8.93 4.01 7.42
N LEU A 343 -8.24 4.43 8.48
CA LEU A 343 -7.93 3.60 9.64
C LEU A 343 -9.21 3.10 10.33
N SER A 344 -10.21 4.00 10.52
CA SER A 344 -11.52 3.63 11.06
C SER A 344 -12.22 2.57 10.22
N ASN A 345 -12.22 2.72 8.89
CA ASN A 345 -12.78 1.72 7.97
C ASN A 345 -12.01 0.39 8.03
N GLY A 346 -10.69 0.42 8.08
CA GLY A 346 -9.86 -0.77 8.25
C GLY A 346 -10.16 -1.52 9.55
N LEU A 347 -10.32 -0.81 10.67
CA LEU A 347 -10.70 -1.40 11.96
C LEU A 347 -12.12 -2.00 11.94
N ARG A 348 -13.07 -1.33 11.29
CA ARG A 348 -14.43 -1.88 11.10
C ARG A 348 -14.39 -3.15 10.26
N LEU A 349 -13.65 -3.15 9.15
CA LEU A 349 -13.49 -4.31 8.30
C LEU A 349 -12.84 -5.49 9.05
N LEU A 350 -11.84 -5.22 9.89
CA LEU A 350 -11.20 -6.23 10.73
C LEU A 350 -12.20 -6.93 11.67
N ARG A 351 -13.22 -6.20 12.17
CA ARG A 351 -14.27 -6.76 13.03
C ARG A 351 -15.33 -7.55 12.26
N MET A 352 -15.55 -7.21 10.98
CA MET A 352 -16.63 -7.77 10.15
C MET A 352 -16.19 -8.97 9.31
N GLY A 353 -14.93 -8.99 8.86
CA GLY A 353 -14.44 -9.92 7.85
C GLY A 353 -13.53 -11.04 8.39
N PRO A 354 -13.13 -12.00 7.53
CA PRO A 354 -12.12 -13.00 7.87
C PRO A 354 -10.79 -12.32 8.15
N HIS A 355 -10.17 -12.69 9.27
CA HIS A 355 -9.03 -11.98 9.87
C HIS A 355 -7.90 -11.59 8.88
N ARG A 356 -7.52 -12.48 7.98
CA ARG A 356 -6.34 -12.26 7.13
C ARG A 356 -6.57 -11.26 6.00
N LEU A 357 -7.69 -11.36 5.34
CA LEU A 357 -8.06 -10.41 4.28
C LEU A 357 -8.38 -9.04 4.87
N ALA A 358 -9.07 -9.03 6.01
CA ALA A 358 -9.47 -7.82 6.71
C ALA A 358 -8.30 -7.09 7.37
N SER A 359 -7.17 -7.77 7.68
CA SER A 359 -5.98 -7.14 8.25
C SER A 359 -5.10 -6.46 7.18
N TRP A 360 -5.23 -6.79 5.90
CA TRP A 360 -4.43 -6.21 4.82
C TRP A 360 -4.50 -4.67 4.77
N PRO A 361 -5.68 -4.02 4.80
CA PRO A 361 -5.74 -2.56 4.81
C PRO A 361 -4.98 -1.94 5.99
N LEU A 362 -5.14 -2.49 7.19
CA LEU A 362 -4.45 -1.98 8.38
C LEU A 362 -2.93 -2.13 8.31
N GLN A 363 -2.46 -3.27 7.78
CA GLN A 363 -1.02 -3.49 7.55
C GLN A 363 -0.47 -2.48 6.54
N TYR A 364 -1.24 -2.20 5.47
CA TYR A 364 -0.83 -1.25 4.46
C TYR A 364 -0.84 0.20 4.97
N PHE A 365 -1.85 0.59 5.74
CA PHE A 365 -1.88 1.91 6.39
C PHE A 365 -0.73 2.09 7.38
N ALA A 366 -0.43 1.06 8.18
CA ALA A 366 0.71 1.08 9.08
C ALA A 366 2.05 1.14 8.31
N PHE A 367 2.17 0.39 7.19
CA PHE A 367 3.33 0.49 6.31
C PHE A 367 3.52 1.93 5.80
N MET A 368 2.48 2.57 5.27
CA MET A 368 2.54 3.95 4.80
C MET A 368 3.02 4.89 5.90
N LEU A 369 2.40 4.85 7.08
CA LEU A 369 2.76 5.71 8.20
C LEU A 369 4.23 5.53 8.64
N LEU A 370 4.66 4.28 8.83
CA LEU A 370 6.01 3.97 9.30
C LEU A 370 7.08 4.29 8.25
N TYR A 371 6.77 4.05 6.97
CA TYR A 371 7.74 4.30 5.91
C TYR A 371 7.87 5.80 5.60
N ASP A 372 6.79 6.58 5.77
CA ASP A 372 6.82 8.04 5.62
C ASP A 372 7.68 8.75 6.67
N LEU A 373 7.94 8.13 7.82
CA LEU A 373 8.92 8.65 8.79
C LEU A 373 10.37 8.58 8.29
N ALA A 374 10.65 7.74 7.29
CA ALA A 374 12.00 7.48 6.78
C ALA A 374 12.22 7.89 5.32
N GLU A 375 11.15 7.90 4.53
CA GLU A 375 11.10 8.17 3.09
C GLU A 375 9.79 8.93 2.82
N GLY A 376 9.46 9.34 1.61
CA GLY A 376 8.22 10.08 1.33
C GLY A 376 7.36 9.45 0.23
N PRO A 377 6.63 8.35 0.47
CA PRO A 377 5.69 7.78 -0.50
C PRO A 377 4.36 8.53 -0.61
N ILE A 378 3.99 9.43 0.33
CA ILE A 378 2.74 10.19 0.28
C ILE A 378 2.72 11.09 -0.95
N LEU A 379 1.59 11.06 -1.68
CA LEU A 379 1.29 11.97 -2.79
C LEU A 379 2.39 12.03 -3.87
N ARG A 380 3.04 10.90 -4.17
CA ARG A 380 4.08 10.82 -5.20
C ARG A 380 3.49 10.40 -6.55
N GLN A 381 3.82 11.15 -7.62
CA GLN A 381 3.44 10.82 -9.00
C GLN A 381 4.14 9.53 -9.46
N ASN A 382 3.50 8.78 -10.35
CA ASN A 382 4.00 7.52 -10.92
C ASN A 382 4.47 6.53 -9.85
N ASN A 383 3.82 6.50 -8.70
CA ASN A 383 4.27 5.75 -7.54
C ASN A 383 3.28 4.66 -7.14
N LEU A 384 3.76 3.41 -7.16
CA LEU A 384 2.96 2.23 -6.78
C LEU A 384 2.38 2.37 -5.36
N TYR A 385 3.16 2.87 -4.41
CA TYR A 385 2.74 2.91 -3.01
C TYR A 385 1.61 3.91 -2.79
N TRP A 386 1.66 5.07 -3.48
CA TRP A 386 0.55 6.01 -3.45
C TRP A 386 -0.72 5.44 -4.11
N ALA A 387 -0.59 4.86 -5.30
CA ALA A 387 -1.72 4.25 -6.00
C ALA A 387 -2.36 3.12 -5.18
N LEU A 388 -1.55 2.28 -4.52
CA LEU A 388 -2.04 1.22 -3.64
C LEU A 388 -2.68 1.78 -2.38
N TYR A 389 -2.15 2.85 -1.78
CA TYR A 389 -2.77 3.50 -0.65
C TYR A 389 -4.20 3.94 -1.00
N VAL A 390 -4.35 4.63 -2.12
CA VAL A 390 -5.66 5.04 -2.63
C VAL A 390 -6.58 3.84 -2.87
N ALA A 391 -6.08 2.79 -3.52
CA ALA A 391 -6.86 1.58 -3.80
C ALA A 391 -7.33 0.87 -2.52
N VAL A 392 -6.46 0.77 -1.51
CA VAL A 392 -6.78 0.14 -0.23
C VAL A 392 -7.78 0.98 0.56
N VAL A 393 -7.68 2.31 0.52
CA VAL A 393 -8.67 3.23 1.12
C VAL A 393 -10.06 3.01 0.51
N VAL A 394 -10.15 3.00 -0.82
CA VAL A 394 -11.41 2.76 -1.55
C VAL A 394 -11.99 1.40 -1.19
N SER A 395 -11.18 0.35 -1.30
CA SER A 395 -11.65 -1.02 -1.06
C SER A 395 -12.11 -1.25 0.39
N ALA A 396 -11.44 -0.64 1.36
CA ALA A 396 -11.84 -0.73 2.76
C ALA A 396 -13.18 -0.01 3.00
N ALA A 397 -13.38 1.17 2.39
CA ALA A 397 -14.61 1.93 2.49
C ALA A 397 -15.79 1.20 1.84
N GLU A 398 -15.60 0.65 0.63
CA GLU A 398 -16.63 -0.13 -0.07
C GLU A 398 -17.00 -1.40 0.70
N ALA A 399 -16.02 -2.16 1.20
CA ALA A 399 -16.28 -3.39 1.96
C ALA A 399 -17.08 -3.12 3.24
N VAL A 400 -16.83 -2.00 3.93
CA VAL A 400 -17.61 -1.57 5.11
C VAL A 400 -19.02 -1.16 4.70
N SER A 401 -19.20 -0.46 3.58
CA SER A 401 -20.51 -0.04 3.06
C SER A 401 -21.38 -1.25 2.72
N VAL A 402 -20.86 -2.20 1.96
CA VAL A 402 -21.54 -3.44 1.61
C VAL A 402 -21.92 -4.25 2.86
N GLY A 403 -21.00 -4.37 3.83
CA GLY A 403 -21.28 -5.09 5.07
C GLY A 403 -22.37 -4.44 5.92
N ARG A 404 -22.54 -3.12 5.88
CA ARG A 404 -23.68 -2.43 6.52
C ARG A 404 -24.99 -2.74 5.81
N GLN A 405 -25.01 -2.62 4.48
CA GLN A 405 -26.22 -2.86 3.67
C GLN A 405 -26.75 -4.29 3.83
N LEU A 406 -25.85 -5.28 3.95
CA LEU A 406 -26.24 -6.67 4.25
C LEU A 406 -26.84 -6.81 5.65
N ARG A 407 -26.31 -6.11 6.64
CA ARG A 407 -26.81 -6.14 8.01
C ARG A 407 -28.16 -5.43 8.16
N ASP A 408 -28.35 -4.35 7.42
CA ASP A 408 -29.56 -3.53 7.47
C ASP A 408 -30.67 -4.08 6.53
N GLY A 409 -30.43 -5.24 5.87
CA GLY A 409 -31.39 -5.91 5.00
C GLY A 409 -31.67 -5.20 3.66
N SER A 410 -30.96 -4.12 3.36
CA SER A 410 -31.11 -3.36 2.11
C SER A 410 -30.45 -4.05 0.90
N LEU A 411 -29.59 -5.05 1.12
CA LEU A 411 -29.08 -5.99 0.13
C LEU A 411 -29.50 -7.41 0.53
N ALA A 412 -30.30 -8.07 -0.32
CA ALA A 412 -30.56 -9.50 -0.15
C ALA A 412 -29.24 -10.27 -0.40
N TYR A 413 -28.87 -11.13 0.55
CA TYR A 413 -27.76 -12.06 0.36
C TYR A 413 -28.14 -13.06 -0.73
N ALA A 414 -27.66 -12.84 -1.95
CA ALA A 414 -27.68 -13.86 -3.00
C ALA A 414 -26.63 -14.92 -2.64
N GLY A 415 -26.96 -15.77 -1.68
CA GLY A 415 -26.17 -16.96 -1.38
C GLY A 415 -26.00 -17.81 -2.64
N PRO A 416 -24.94 -18.63 -2.75
CA PRO A 416 -24.82 -19.58 -3.83
C PRO A 416 -26.11 -20.40 -3.84
N ARG A 417 -26.90 -20.32 -4.92
CA ARG A 417 -28.07 -21.17 -5.12
C ARG A 417 -27.55 -22.60 -5.04
N CYS A 418 -27.79 -23.24 -3.89
CA CYS A 418 -27.71 -24.67 -3.77
C CYS A 418 -28.71 -25.17 -4.79
N LYS A 419 -28.23 -25.72 -5.91
CA LYS A 419 -29.06 -26.50 -6.82
C LYS A 419 -29.47 -27.74 -6.03
N THR A 420 -30.45 -27.61 -5.19
CA THR A 420 -31.28 -28.76 -4.77
C THR A 420 -31.92 -29.26 -6.06
N ARG A 421 -31.35 -30.30 -6.58
CA ARG A 421 -31.91 -31.12 -7.62
C ARG A 421 -33.15 -31.75 -6.98
N GLU A 422 -34.32 -31.13 -7.16
CA GLU A 422 -35.60 -31.80 -7.03
C GLU A 422 -35.60 -32.93 -8.05
N GLN A 423 -35.09 -34.09 -7.65
CA GLN A 423 -35.49 -35.35 -8.26
C GLN A 423 -36.84 -35.70 -7.63
N GLN A 424 -37.90 -35.31 -8.31
CA GLN A 424 -39.22 -35.90 -8.20
C GLN A 424 -39.11 -37.34 -8.70
N PRO A 425 -39.41 -38.40 -7.92
CA PRO A 425 -39.62 -39.72 -8.48
C PRO A 425 -41.08 -39.84 -8.85
N ASP A 426 -41.35 -39.67 -10.13
CA ASP A 426 -42.58 -40.23 -10.71
C ASP A 426 -42.48 -41.77 -10.75
N HIS A 427 -43.63 -42.38 -10.50
CA HIS A 427 -43.98 -43.80 -10.69
C HIS A 427 -43.66 -44.79 -9.56
N LEU A 428 -44.65 -44.91 -8.66
CA LEU A 428 -44.97 -46.18 -8.04
C LEU A 428 -46.47 -46.48 -8.28
N PRO A 429 -46.83 -47.71 -8.77
CA PRO A 429 -48.19 -48.04 -9.09
C PRO A 429 -48.99 -48.39 -7.85
N ARG A 430 -50.25 -47.91 -7.84
CA ARG A 430 -51.28 -48.28 -6.87
C ARG A 430 -51.44 -49.80 -6.82
N ARG A 431 -51.26 -50.39 -5.64
CA ARG A 431 -51.80 -51.74 -5.33
C ARG A 431 -52.93 -51.62 -4.37
N THR A 432 -54.00 -52.23 -4.82
CA THR A 432 -55.31 -52.45 -4.29
C THR A 432 -55.30 -53.05 -2.89
N ALA A 433 -56.39 -52.66 -2.14
CA ALA A 433 -56.77 -53.17 -0.86
C ALA A 433 -57.06 -54.68 -0.86
N GLY A 434 -56.56 -55.37 0.13
CA GLY A 434 -56.98 -56.71 0.51
C GLY A 434 -56.97 -56.90 2.01
N ARG A 435 -58.14 -57.19 2.51
CA ARG A 435 -58.59 -57.43 3.89
C ARG A 435 -57.96 -58.68 4.51
N LEU A 436 -58.12 -58.79 5.84
CA LEU A 436 -58.00 -59.95 6.73
C LEU A 436 -56.64 -60.19 7.32
N GLY A 437 -56.46 -60.42 8.56
CA GLY A 437 -57.29 -60.82 9.68
C GLY A 437 -56.39 -60.99 10.94
N ASN A 438 -57.05 -60.91 12.06
CA ASN A 438 -56.63 -61.18 13.41
C ASN A 438 -55.63 -62.33 13.59
N LEU A 439 -54.78 -62.28 14.60
CA LEU A 439 -54.77 -63.19 15.74
C LEU A 439 -53.51 -63.01 16.60
N HIS A 440 -53.76 -62.72 17.88
CA HIS A 440 -53.19 -63.27 19.12
C HIS A 440 -51.65 -63.47 19.25
N SER A 441 -51.11 -62.89 20.19
CA SER A 441 -50.85 -63.27 21.58
C SER A 441 -49.40 -63.49 21.92
N GLU A 442 -49.05 -62.85 23.01
CA GLU A 442 -48.31 -63.40 24.15
C GLU A 442 -46.82 -63.47 24.18
N THR A 443 -46.40 -62.85 25.25
CA THR A 443 -45.27 -63.26 26.17
C THR A 443 -43.89 -63.20 25.57
N GLY A 444 -42.91 -62.66 26.21
CA GLY A 444 -42.63 -62.41 27.59
C GLY A 444 -41.13 -62.42 27.81
N ARG A 445 -40.66 -61.63 28.77
CA ARG A 445 -39.42 -61.80 29.54
C ARG A 445 -38.07 -61.71 28.79
N SER A 446 -37.28 -60.74 29.15
CA SER A 446 -36.44 -60.64 30.38
C SER A 446 -35.00 -61.14 30.17
N VAL A 447 -34.06 -60.29 30.65
CA VAL A 447 -32.70 -60.62 31.18
C VAL A 447 -31.57 -60.80 30.12
N ALA A 448 -30.70 -59.92 30.05
CA ALA A 448 -29.45 -59.63 30.73
C ALA A 448 -28.78 -58.39 30.14
#